data_4d4e09c6ac3a529521479b53d0ef9df2
#
_entry.id   4d4e09c6ac3a529521479b53d0ef9df2
#
_cell.length_a   1.000
_cell.length_b   1.000
_cell.length_c   1.000
_cell.angle_alpha   90.00
_cell.angle_beta   90.00
_cell.angle_gamma   90.00
#
_symmetry.space_group_name_H-M   'P 1'
#
loop_
_entity.id
_entity.type
_entity.pdbx_description
1 polymer ?
#
loop_
_entity_poly.entity_id
_entity_poly.type
_entity_poly.pdbx_seq_one_letter_code
_entity_poly.pdbx_strand_id
1 'polypeptide(L)'
;MLFRSPSGAGHFVKMVHNGIEYGLMAAYAEGFNLLAHANAGEAGRSHDAETAPLAHPEAYRYDFNIAAIAELWRRGSVVRSWLLDLTAEALARDPGLEHFRGRVADSGEGRWTVQAAIDVSVPVPVLSAALYDRFTSRGEGEFAHRVLSAMRSEFGGHPESAPGKR
;
A
#
# COMPACT_ATOMS: atom_id res chain seq x y z
N MET A 1 27.22 -9.34 -21.82
CA MET A 1 28.04 -9.52 -20.61
C MET A 1 27.59 -10.81 -19.93
N LEU A 2 28.45 -11.81 -19.81
CA LEU A 2 28.11 -13.07 -19.13
C LEU A 2 28.37 -12.86 -17.64
N PHE A 3 27.29 -12.84 -16.86
CA PHE A 3 27.37 -12.74 -15.40
C PHE A 3 27.83 -14.10 -14.86
N ARG A 4 29.13 -14.23 -14.53
CA ARG A 4 29.67 -15.43 -13.90
C ARG A 4 29.70 -15.20 -12.38
N SER A 5 28.87 -15.95 -11.67
CA SER A 5 28.75 -15.85 -10.22
C SER A 5 28.77 -17.26 -9.58
N PRO A 6 29.12 -17.39 -8.31
CA PRO A 6 29.00 -18.65 -7.56
C PRO A 6 27.61 -19.26 -7.67
N SER A 7 27.49 -20.56 -7.48
CA SER A 7 26.20 -21.25 -7.42
C SER A 7 25.30 -20.61 -6.35
N GLY A 8 24.03 -20.36 -6.72
CA GLY A 8 23.05 -19.72 -5.82
C GLY A 8 22.96 -18.19 -5.94
N ALA A 9 23.98 -17.50 -6.46
CA ALA A 9 23.98 -16.02 -6.57
C ALA A 9 22.83 -15.50 -7.44
N GLY A 10 22.47 -16.20 -8.52
CA GLY A 10 21.34 -15.81 -9.36
C GLY A 10 20.00 -15.85 -8.62
N HIS A 11 19.78 -16.86 -7.78
CA HIS A 11 18.58 -16.94 -6.93
C HIS A 11 18.54 -15.83 -5.89
N PHE A 12 19.69 -15.51 -5.27
CA PHE A 12 19.77 -14.41 -4.32
C PHE A 12 19.42 -13.06 -4.98
N VAL A 13 20.01 -12.79 -6.15
CA VAL A 13 19.69 -11.56 -6.92
C VAL A 13 18.21 -11.50 -7.29
N LYS A 14 17.62 -12.62 -7.76
CA LYS A 14 16.18 -12.67 -8.10
C LYS A 14 15.29 -12.46 -6.88
N MET A 15 15.64 -13.01 -5.74
CA MET A 15 14.92 -12.81 -4.48
C MET A 15 14.91 -11.32 -4.07
N VAL A 16 16.08 -10.67 -4.10
CA VAL A 16 16.19 -9.22 -3.80
C VAL A 16 15.42 -8.38 -4.81
N HIS A 17 15.49 -8.73 -6.11
CA HIS A 17 14.68 -8.09 -7.15
C HIS A 17 13.18 -8.13 -6.80
N ASN A 18 12.66 -9.27 -6.36
CA ASN A 18 11.25 -9.40 -5.97
C ASN A 18 10.93 -8.59 -4.69
N GLY A 19 11.88 -8.47 -3.77
CA GLY A 19 11.73 -7.57 -2.61
C GLY A 19 11.57 -6.11 -3.05
N ILE A 20 12.39 -5.65 -4.00
CA ILE A 20 12.27 -4.31 -4.60
C ILE A 20 10.91 -4.14 -5.30
N GLU A 21 10.46 -5.15 -6.04
CA GLU A 21 9.15 -5.18 -6.69
C GLU A 21 8.01 -4.96 -5.70
N TYR A 22 8.05 -5.60 -4.51
CA TYR A 22 7.07 -5.37 -3.45
C TYR A 22 7.05 -3.90 -3.00
N GLY A 23 8.21 -3.29 -2.79
CA GLY A 23 8.32 -1.88 -2.41
C GLY A 23 7.73 -0.93 -3.46
N LEU A 24 8.03 -1.17 -4.74
CA LEU A 24 7.48 -0.38 -5.85
C LEU A 24 5.96 -0.52 -5.95
N MET A 25 5.43 -1.74 -5.82
CA MET A 25 3.99 -1.99 -5.86
C MET A 25 3.28 -1.28 -4.70
N ALA A 26 3.83 -1.34 -3.49
CA ALA A 26 3.26 -0.66 -2.32
C ALA A 26 3.26 0.87 -2.54
N ALA A 27 4.35 1.45 -3.01
CA ALA A 27 4.44 2.89 -3.26
C ALA A 27 3.40 3.37 -4.31
N TYR A 28 3.20 2.63 -5.40
CA TYR A 28 2.14 2.95 -6.37
C TYR A 28 0.75 2.84 -5.74
N ALA A 29 0.49 1.76 -5.01
CA ALA A 29 -0.81 1.54 -4.38
C ALA A 29 -1.17 2.66 -3.39
N GLU A 30 -0.24 3.04 -2.51
CA GLU A 30 -0.41 4.15 -1.57
C GLU A 30 -0.64 5.49 -2.29
N GLY A 31 0.16 5.78 -3.32
CA GLY A 31 0.03 7.01 -4.11
C GLY A 31 -1.31 7.11 -4.82
N PHE A 32 -1.75 6.07 -5.51
CA PHE A 32 -3.06 6.04 -6.17
C PHE A 32 -4.22 6.06 -5.18
N ASN A 33 -4.08 5.39 -4.03
CA ASN A 33 -5.07 5.45 -2.96
C ASN A 33 -5.21 6.88 -2.40
N LEU A 34 -4.10 7.59 -2.19
CA LEU A 34 -4.13 9.00 -1.77
C LEU A 34 -4.84 9.88 -2.80
N LEU A 35 -4.57 9.71 -4.10
CA LEU A 35 -5.25 10.44 -5.17
C LEU A 35 -6.75 10.13 -5.21
N ALA A 36 -7.14 8.88 -5.01
CA ALA A 36 -8.54 8.45 -4.96
C ALA A 36 -9.32 9.08 -3.78
N HIS A 37 -8.62 9.50 -2.72
CA HIS A 37 -9.20 10.18 -1.55
C HIS A 37 -9.01 11.71 -1.56
N ALA A 38 -8.57 12.28 -2.67
CA ALA A 38 -8.31 13.71 -2.77
C ALA A 38 -9.60 14.59 -2.77
N ASN A 39 -10.78 13.99 -2.75
CA ASN A 39 -12.09 14.62 -2.59
C ASN A 39 -12.63 14.59 -1.15
N ALA A 40 -11.81 14.23 -0.17
CA ALA A 40 -12.22 14.10 1.23
C ALA A 40 -12.83 15.38 1.84
N GLY A 41 -12.56 16.56 1.24
CA GLY A 41 -13.11 17.85 1.67
C GLY A 41 -14.54 18.10 1.19
N GLU A 42 -15.06 17.34 0.22
CA GLU A 42 -16.45 17.43 -0.23
C GLU A 42 -17.37 16.47 0.53
N ALA A 43 -16.87 15.30 0.88
CA ALA A 43 -17.59 14.36 1.72
C ALA A 43 -17.62 14.95 3.14
N GLY A 44 -18.76 15.50 3.57
CA GLY A 44 -18.96 15.89 4.96
C GLY A 44 -18.68 14.68 5.88
N ARG A 45 -17.44 14.55 6.34
CA ARG A 45 -17.09 13.53 7.33
C ARG A 45 -17.86 13.84 8.60
N SER A 46 -18.56 12.85 9.14
CA SER A 46 -19.15 12.98 10.46
C SER A 46 -18.04 13.33 11.45
N HIS A 47 -18.10 14.55 11.99
CA HIS A 47 -17.20 14.96 13.06
C HIS A 47 -17.71 14.31 14.35
N ASP A 48 -17.00 13.33 14.83
CA ASP A 48 -17.13 12.89 16.21
C ASP A 48 -15.94 13.43 17.02
N ALA A 49 -16.07 13.41 18.34
CA ALA A 49 -15.02 13.90 19.23
C ALA A 49 -13.71 13.06 19.18
N GLU A 50 -13.69 12.00 18.38
CA GLU A 50 -12.64 10.99 18.34
C GLU A 50 -11.86 10.95 17.04
N THR A 51 -12.39 11.62 16.00
CA THR A 51 -11.75 11.69 14.69
C THR A 51 -11.23 13.10 14.44
N ALA A 52 -9.92 13.22 14.22
CA ALA A 52 -9.32 14.51 13.93
C ALA A 52 -9.99 15.13 12.69
N PRO A 53 -10.48 16.39 12.79
CA PRO A 53 -11.08 17.06 11.64
C PRO A 53 -10.06 17.33 10.55
N LEU A 54 -10.53 17.40 9.31
CA LEU A 54 -9.71 17.85 8.20
C LEU A 54 -9.41 19.35 8.37
N ALA A 55 -8.14 19.71 8.57
CA ALA A 55 -7.74 21.09 8.91
C ALA A 55 -8.03 22.09 7.76
N HIS A 56 -7.93 21.63 6.51
CA HIS A 56 -8.09 22.45 5.30
C HIS A 56 -8.94 21.71 4.27
N PRO A 57 -10.27 21.53 4.48
CA PRO A 57 -11.12 20.77 3.57
C PRO A 57 -11.15 21.34 2.15
N GLU A 58 -10.95 22.66 2.01
CA GLU A 58 -10.88 23.34 0.72
C GLU A 58 -9.70 22.87 -0.16
N ALA A 59 -8.64 22.33 0.43
CA ALA A 59 -7.47 21.80 -0.26
C ALA A 59 -7.65 20.34 -0.75
N TYR A 60 -8.78 19.71 -0.47
CA TYR A 60 -9.06 18.30 -0.78
C TYR A 60 -10.40 18.13 -1.48
N ARG A 61 -10.59 18.84 -2.59
CA ARG A 61 -11.82 18.84 -3.40
C ARG A 61 -11.53 18.47 -4.85
N TYR A 62 -10.71 17.45 -5.06
CA TYR A 62 -10.32 17.01 -6.39
C TYR A 62 -10.97 15.66 -6.70
N ASP A 63 -11.69 15.60 -7.80
CA ASP A 63 -12.22 14.37 -8.39
C ASP A 63 -11.28 13.94 -9.53
N PHE A 64 -10.29 13.14 -9.19
CA PHE A 64 -9.28 12.73 -10.14
C PHE A 64 -9.70 11.48 -10.93
N ASN A 65 -9.52 11.51 -12.25
CA ASN A 65 -9.54 10.32 -13.06
C ASN A 65 -8.21 9.56 -12.90
N ILE A 66 -8.19 8.59 -12.01
CA ILE A 66 -6.99 7.83 -11.65
C ILE A 66 -6.42 7.07 -12.86
N ALA A 67 -7.28 6.51 -13.72
CA ALA A 67 -6.84 5.82 -14.93
C ALA A 67 -6.10 6.77 -15.90
N ALA A 68 -6.60 8.00 -16.06
CA ALA A 68 -5.95 9.01 -16.90
C ALA A 68 -4.59 9.45 -16.32
N ILE A 69 -4.48 9.57 -15.00
CA ILE A 69 -3.21 9.88 -14.32
C ILE A 69 -2.21 8.75 -14.54
N ALA A 70 -2.61 7.50 -14.34
CA ALA A 70 -1.75 6.34 -14.56
C ALA A 70 -1.27 6.25 -16.02
N GLU A 71 -2.18 6.51 -16.99
CA GLU A 71 -1.83 6.55 -18.41
C GLU A 71 -0.81 7.66 -18.73
N LEU A 72 -0.98 8.85 -18.15
CA LEU A 72 -0.03 9.95 -18.31
C LEU A 72 1.34 9.60 -17.74
N TRP A 73 1.37 9.07 -16.52
CA TRP A 73 2.62 8.78 -15.82
C TRP A 73 3.43 7.66 -16.45
N ARG A 74 2.77 6.63 -16.99
CA ARG A 74 3.51 5.56 -17.68
C ARG A 74 4.20 6.02 -18.96
N ARG A 75 3.73 7.14 -19.58
CA ARG A 75 4.30 7.69 -20.82
C ARG A 75 5.43 8.68 -20.56
N GLY A 76 5.31 9.55 -19.58
CA GLY A 76 6.19 10.72 -19.45
C GLY A 76 6.56 11.11 -18.02
N SER A 77 6.71 10.17 -17.11
CA SER A 77 7.05 10.43 -15.71
C SER A 77 8.29 9.66 -15.29
N VAL A 78 9.00 10.18 -14.28
CA VAL A 78 10.15 9.51 -13.65
C VAL A 78 9.77 8.18 -12.97
N VAL A 79 8.50 8.02 -12.58
CA VAL A 79 7.98 6.79 -11.98
C VAL A 79 7.50 5.75 -12.99
N ARG A 80 7.75 5.95 -14.28
CA ARG A 80 7.41 4.96 -15.32
C ARG A 80 8.10 3.64 -15.07
N SER A 81 7.37 2.55 -15.26
CA SER A 81 7.89 1.18 -15.13
C SER A 81 6.93 0.20 -15.79
N TRP A 82 7.36 -1.03 -16.01
CA TRP A 82 6.46 -2.09 -16.45
C TRP A 82 5.32 -2.35 -15.44
N LEU A 83 5.58 -2.24 -14.13
CA LEU A 83 4.53 -2.34 -13.11
C LEU A 83 3.48 -1.24 -13.28
N LEU A 84 3.90 -0.02 -13.62
CA LEU A 84 2.96 1.08 -13.88
C LEU A 84 2.19 0.88 -15.20
N ASP A 85 2.79 0.29 -16.23
CA ASP A 85 2.07 -0.09 -17.45
C ASP A 85 0.94 -1.06 -17.15
N LEU A 86 1.22 -2.11 -16.36
CA LEU A 86 0.22 -3.08 -15.93
C LEU A 86 -0.87 -2.44 -15.07
N THR A 87 -0.50 -1.52 -14.20
CA THR A 87 -1.45 -0.76 -13.36
C THR A 87 -2.38 0.11 -14.21
N ALA A 88 -1.83 0.85 -15.16
CA ALA A 88 -2.62 1.70 -16.07
C ALA A 88 -3.59 0.86 -16.91
N GLU A 89 -3.16 -0.30 -17.40
CA GLU A 89 -4.03 -1.23 -18.14
C GLU A 89 -5.16 -1.80 -17.25
N ALA A 90 -4.88 -2.12 -16.00
CA ALA A 90 -5.90 -2.59 -15.05
C ALA A 90 -6.94 -1.49 -14.78
N LEU A 91 -6.50 -0.28 -14.46
CA LEU A 91 -7.36 0.89 -14.22
C LEU A 91 -8.16 1.32 -15.44
N ALA A 92 -7.63 1.15 -16.66
CA ALA A 92 -8.37 1.42 -17.89
C ALA A 92 -9.54 0.45 -18.10
N ARG A 93 -9.40 -0.81 -17.65
CA ARG A 93 -10.46 -1.84 -17.77
C ARG A 93 -11.46 -1.76 -16.64
N ASP A 94 -11.02 -1.44 -15.44
CA ASP A 94 -11.82 -1.39 -14.22
C ASP A 94 -11.31 -0.24 -13.33
N PRO A 95 -11.81 0.99 -13.53
CA PRO A 95 -11.34 2.17 -12.80
C PRO A 95 -11.51 2.07 -11.28
N GLY A 96 -12.50 1.33 -10.79
CA GLY A 96 -12.74 1.10 -9.37
C GLY A 96 -12.02 -0.11 -8.81
N LEU A 97 -11.39 -0.93 -9.67
CA LEU A 97 -10.79 -2.23 -9.31
C LEU A 97 -11.75 -3.16 -8.53
N GLU A 98 -13.06 -3.09 -8.84
CA GLU A 98 -14.14 -3.75 -8.08
C GLU A 98 -14.07 -5.28 -8.15
N HIS A 99 -13.40 -5.82 -9.17
CA HIS A 99 -13.17 -7.26 -9.32
C HIS A 99 -12.11 -7.81 -8.35
N PHE A 100 -11.36 -6.94 -7.65
CA PHE A 100 -10.30 -7.32 -6.72
C PHE A 100 -10.74 -7.13 -5.26
N ARG A 101 -10.48 -8.12 -4.43
CA ARG A 101 -10.88 -8.10 -3.00
C ARG A 101 -9.84 -7.47 -2.07
N GLY A 102 -8.74 -6.94 -2.60
CA GLY A 102 -7.68 -6.33 -1.82
C GLY A 102 -6.85 -7.29 -0.94
N ARG A 103 -6.94 -8.61 -1.17
CA ARG A 103 -6.14 -9.62 -0.46
C ARG A 103 -4.89 -9.95 -1.27
N VAL A 104 -3.74 -9.52 -0.78
CA VAL A 104 -2.46 -9.64 -1.50
C VAL A 104 -1.62 -10.76 -0.92
N ALA A 105 -1.39 -11.81 -1.71
CA ALA A 105 -0.51 -12.91 -1.32
C ALA A 105 0.97 -12.50 -1.42
N ASP A 106 1.81 -13.17 -0.64
CA ASP A 106 3.25 -13.15 -0.81
C ASP A 106 3.75 -14.55 -1.22
N SER A 107 4.64 -14.60 -2.21
CA SER A 107 5.18 -15.86 -2.76
C SER A 107 6.42 -16.37 -2.01
N GLY A 108 6.83 -15.67 -0.95
CA GLY A 108 7.96 -16.02 -0.10
C GLY A 108 9.22 -15.17 -0.35
N GLU A 109 9.43 -14.66 -1.54
CA GLU A 109 10.66 -13.91 -1.89
C GLU A 109 10.83 -12.65 -1.05
N GLY A 110 9.74 -11.93 -0.75
CA GLY A 110 9.75 -10.78 0.16
C GLY A 110 10.21 -11.17 1.56
N ARG A 111 9.74 -12.30 2.09
CA ARG A 111 10.18 -12.84 3.39
C ARG A 111 11.65 -13.17 3.39
N TRP A 112 12.12 -13.90 2.38
CA TRP A 112 13.53 -14.31 2.27
C TRP A 112 14.45 -13.10 2.09
N THR A 113 14.01 -12.06 1.37
CA THR A 113 14.76 -10.81 1.23
C THR A 113 14.93 -10.11 2.58
N VAL A 114 13.84 -9.99 3.37
CA VAL A 114 13.90 -9.37 4.70
C VAL A 114 14.74 -10.22 5.65
N GLN A 115 14.62 -11.56 5.60
CA GLN A 115 15.45 -12.45 6.41
C GLN A 115 16.93 -12.33 6.06
N ALA A 116 17.28 -12.33 4.79
CA ALA A 116 18.65 -12.14 4.36
C ALA A 116 19.23 -10.78 4.82
N ALA A 117 18.42 -9.73 4.80
CA ALA A 117 18.82 -8.41 5.30
C ALA A 117 19.11 -8.43 6.81
N ILE A 118 18.32 -9.18 7.60
CA ILE A 118 18.57 -9.41 9.03
C ILE A 118 19.91 -10.16 9.22
N ASP A 119 20.11 -11.25 8.47
CA ASP A 119 21.30 -12.10 8.60
C ASP A 119 22.59 -11.32 8.29
N VAL A 120 22.55 -10.36 7.38
CA VAL A 120 23.71 -9.54 7.02
C VAL A 120 23.70 -8.13 7.66
N SER A 121 22.77 -7.86 8.58
CA SER A 121 22.63 -6.59 9.31
C SER A 121 22.42 -5.36 8.41
N VAL A 122 21.66 -5.49 7.31
CA VAL A 122 21.34 -4.41 6.40
C VAL A 122 19.90 -3.93 6.64
N PRO A 123 19.65 -2.61 6.87
CA PRO A 123 18.31 -2.10 7.07
C PRO A 123 17.51 -2.07 5.74
N VAL A 124 16.28 -2.59 5.77
CA VAL A 124 15.35 -2.62 4.62
C VAL A 124 13.94 -2.17 5.03
N PRO A 125 13.76 -0.97 5.60
CA PRO A 125 12.47 -0.53 6.14
C PRO A 125 11.36 -0.49 5.09
N VAL A 126 11.61 -0.03 3.88
CA VAL A 126 10.63 0.03 2.79
C VAL A 126 10.15 -1.36 2.39
N LEU A 127 11.05 -2.30 2.20
CA LEU A 127 10.72 -3.67 1.82
C LEU A 127 9.97 -4.40 2.94
N SER A 128 10.35 -4.17 4.19
CA SER A 128 9.68 -4.73 5.37
C SER A 128 8.24 -4.21 5.48
N ALA A 129 8.03 -2.90 5.33
CA ALA A 129 6.71 -2.29 5.35
C ALA A 129 5.81 -2.87 4.24
N ALA A 130 6.32 -2.96 3.01
CA ALA A 130 5.59 -3.53 1.88
C ALA A 130 5.22 -5.02 2.08
N LEU A 131 6.08 -5.80 2.73
CA LEU A 131 5.78 -7.18 3.10
C LEU A 131 4.67 -7.25 4.17
N TYR A 132 4.76 -6.44 5.21
CA TYR A 132 3.79 -6.44 6.31
C TYR A 132 2.42 -5.94 5.89
N ASP A 133 2.36 -4.99 4.95
CA ASP A 133 1.10 -4.55 4.35
C ASP A 133 0.35 -5.73 3.70
N ARG A 134 1.06 -6.63 3.01
CA ARG A 134 0.46 -7.87 2.47
C ARG A 134 -0.12 -8.77 3.57
N PHE A 135 0.49 -8.83 4.75
CA PHE A 135 -0.08 -9.56 5.88
C PHE A 135 -1.34 -8.88 6.39
N THR A 136 -1.31 -7.56 6.55
CA THR A 136 -2.47 -6.75 6.95
C THR A 136 -3.62 -6.91 5.97
N SER A 137 -3.35 -6.92 4.66
CA SER A 137 -4.39 -7.10 3.62
C SER A 137 -5.14 -8.44 3.71
N ARG A 138 -4.56 -9.43 4.38
CA ARG A 138 -5.17 -10.75 4.59
C ARG A 138 -5.89 -10.92 5.93
N GLY A 139 -5.92 -9.86 6.76
CA GLY A 139 -6.56 -9.87 8.07
C GLY A 139 -5.65 -10.24 9.24
N GLU A 140 -4.35 -10.45 8.99
CA GLU A 140 -3.41 -10.87 10.06
C GLU A 140 -3.17 -9.78 11.13
N GLY A 141 -3.61 -8.54 10.88
CA GLY A 141 -3.56 -7.42 11.81
C GLY A 141 -4.82 -7.24 12.70
N GLU A 142 -5.91 -7.97 12.46
CA GLU A 142 -7.20 -7.71 13.10
C GLU A 142 -7.17 -7.76 14.63
N PHE A 143 -6.46 -8.73 15.21
CA PHE A 143 -6.36 -8.82 16.67
C PHE A 143 -5.62 -7.63 17.27
N ALA A 144 -4.54 -7.16 16.61
CA ALA A 144 -3.80 -5.98 17.06
C ALA A 144 -4.70 -4.72 17.02
N HIS A 145 -5.50 -4.55 15.98
CA HIS A 145 -6.46 -3.44 15.89
C HIS A 145 -7.52 -3.51 16.99
N ARG A 146 -8.05 -4.71 17.32
CA ARG A 146 -8.95 -4.89 18.44
C ARG A 146 -8.31 -4.54 19.79
N VAL A 147 -7.05 -4.89 19.99
CA VAL A 147 -6.30 -4.51 21.21
C VAL A 147 -6.15 -2.99 21.31
N LEU A 148 -5.83 -2.31 20.18
CA LEU A 148 -5.73 -0.84 20.15
C LEU A 148 -7.07 -0.18 20.47
N SER A 149 -8.17 -0.69 19.92
CA SER A 149 -9.52 -0.19 20.20
C SER A 149 -9.89 -0.39 21.69
N ALA A 150 -9.62 -1.58 22.24
CA ALA A 150 -9.85 -1.85 23.65
C ALA A 150 -9.03 -0.94 24.57
N MET A 151 -7.74 -0.72 24.26
CA MET A 151 -6.90 0.20 25.05
C MET A 151 -7.44 1.63 25.02
N ARG A 152 -7.92 2.12 23.86
CA ARG A 152 -8.56 3.45 23.76
C ARG A 152 -9.82 3.55 24.63
N SER A 153 -10.64 2.52 24.61
CA SER A 153 -11.86 2.46 25.42
C SER A 153 -11.53 2.50 26.92
N GLU A 154 -10.59 1.68 27.37
CA GLU A 154 -10.22 1.60 28.80
C GLU A 154 -9.47 2.85 29.27
N PHE A 155 -8.59 3.42 28.46
CA PHE A 155 -7.77 4.58 28.83
C PHE A 155 -8.56 5.89 28.77
N GLY A 156 -9.41 6.09 27.75
CA GLY A 156 -10.09 7.37 27.49
C GLY A 156 -11.61 7.34 27.64
N GLY A 157 -12.22 6.18 27.90
CA GLY A 157 -13.68 6.01 27.91
C GLY A 157 -14.33 6.22 26.54
N HIS A 158 -13.56 6.06 25.46
CA HIS A 158 -14.00 6.27 24.09
C HIS A 158 -14.57 4.97 23.48
N PRO A 159 -15.90 4.82 23.40
CA PRO A 159 -16.48 3.64 22.77
C PRO A 159 -16.17 3.61 21.28
N GLU A 160 -15.92 2.42 20.76
CA GLU A 160 -15.73 2.25 19.31
C GLU A 160 -17.00 2.70 18.57
N SER A 161 -16.84 3.61 17.59
CA SER A 161 -17.95 4.08 16.77
C SER A 161 -18.54 2.88 16.00
N ALA A 162 -19.88 2.75 16.02
CA ALA A 162 -20.54 1.70 15.21
C ALA A 162 -20.14 1.83 13.75
N PRO A 163 -19.93 0.70 13.03
CA PRO A 163 -19.58 0.77 11.61
C PRO A 163 -20.61 1.62 10.86
N GLY A 164 -20.17 2.79 10.39
CA GLY A 164 -21.00 3.70 9.62
C GLY A 164 -21.52 2.98 8.38
N LYS A 165 -22.80 3.09 8.09
CA LYS A 165 -23.34 2.72 6.78
C LYS A 165 -22.60 3.59 5.75
N ARG A 166 -21.75 2.95 4.92
CA ARG A 166 -21.12 3.60 3.76
C ARG A 166 -22.17 3.96 2.73
#